data_6ac57d654dd23cd3ae7b27e730766397
#
_entry.id   6ac57d654dd23cd3ae7b27e730766397
#
_cell.length_a   1.000
_cell.length_b   1.000
_cell.length_c   1.000
_cell.angle_alpha   90.00
_cell.angle_beta   90.00
_cell.angle_gamma   90.00
#
_symmetry.space_group_name_H-M   'P 1'
#
loop_
_entity.id
_entity.type
_entity.pdbx_description
1 polymer ?
#
loop_
_entity_poly.entity_id
_entity_poly.type
_entity_poly.pdbx_seq_one_letter_code
_entity_poly.pdbx_strand_id
1 'polypeptide(L)'
;MYELEKEKYLGNTKKSFNTQQGIAVVETEYQNKVYEGWHSHNNAHITLFLKGGTTEKRKNFSETVGPGSLLFYHSDELHLNQNTLFPSRNINIEIEENLLKDLQLSEAVIEKSVQNSAFTKFLILKIFKETLTSDTFSADTITMLFSQISNAQNHLERFEKSPFWVKSLQELLNDCWNENPNLQDLATVLNLNPITISKHFPKYFGCTLGEYMRRIKINRSLSLIQSHESNLTQIALECGFADQSHFIRTFKSQTGFLPKQFQKL
;
A
#
# COMPACT_ATOMS: atom_id res chain seq x y z
N MET A 1 -21.90 -20.87 -0.51
CA MET A 1 -20.73 -20.29 0.17
C MET A 1 -19.53 -20.97 -0.43
N TYR A 2 -18.56 -20.23 -0.87
CA TYR A 2 -17.41 -20.77 -1.58
C TYR A 2 -16.17 -20.45 -0.73
N GLU A 3 -15.43 -21.49 -0.33
CA GLU A 3 -14.20 -21.39 0.45
C GLU A 3 -13.01 -21.59 -0.49
N LEU A 4 -12.09 -20.65 -0.47
CA LEU A 4 -10.90 -20.66 -1.34
C LEU A 4 -9.67 -21.08 -0.52
N GLU A 5 -9.06 -22.16 -0.96
CA GLU A 5 -7.83 -22.69 -0.39
C GLU A 5 -6.63 -21.75 -0.64
N LYS A 6 -5.51 -22.03 -0.02
CA LYS A 6 -4.23 -21.31 -0.20
C LYS A 6 -3.93 -21.08 -1.68
N GLU A 7 -3.54 -19.85 -2.02
CA GLU A 7 -3.21 -19.38 -3.37
C GLU A 7 -4.33 -19.47 -4.40
N LYS A 8 -5.57 -19.74 -3.96
CA LYS A 8 -6.73 -19.76 -4.84
C LYS A 8 -7.51 -18.45 -4.74
N TYR A 9 -7.79 -17.88 -5.89
CA TYR A 9 -8.55 -16.65 -6.06
C TYR A 9 -9.59 -16.86 -7.16
N LEU A 10 -10.60 -16.02 -7.21
CA LEU A 10 -11.65 -16.11 -8.23
C LEU A 10 -11.12 -15.80 -9.65
N GLY A 11 -10.04 -15.04 -9.74
CA GLY A 11 -9.34 -14.76 -10.99
C GLY A 11 -8.28 -15.82 -11.33
N ASN A 12 -7.70 -15.70 -12.52
CA ASN A 12 -6.61 -16.56 -12.95
C ASN A 12 -5.29 -16.16 -12.25
N THR A 13 -4.63 -17.11 -11.62
CA THR A 13 -3.27 -16.90 -11.10
C THR A 13 -2.30 -16.76 -12.26
N LYS A 14 -1.67 -15.61 -12.36
CA LYS A 14 -0.66 -15.28 -13.36
C LYS A 14 0.73 -15.67 -12.91
N LYS A 15 1.03 -15.45 -11.64
CA LYS A 15 2.29 -15.80 -10.97
C LYS A 15 2.03 -16.06 -9.48
N SER A 16 2.72 -17.04 -8.94
CA SER A 16 2.79 -17.28 -7.50
C SER A 16 4.24 -17.47 -7.07
N PHE A 17 4.58 -16.97 -5.88
CA PHE A 17 5.86 -17.16 -5.22
C PHE A 17 5.62 -17.44 -3.74
N ASN A 18 6.18 -18.55 -3.25
CA ASN A 18 6.03 -18.99 -1.87
C ASN A 18 7.36 -18.91 -1.13
N THR A 19 7.33 -18.35 0.07
CA THR A 19 8.42 -18.46 1.02
C THR A 19 8.22 -19.68 1.91
N GLN A 20 9.32 -20.26 2.42
CA GLN A 20 9.24 -21.34 3.42
C GLN A 20 8.69 -20.85 4.77
N GLN A 21 8.71 -19.55 4.99
CA GLN A 21 8.25 -18.91 6.22
C GLN A 21 6.73 -18.69 6.25
N GLY A 22 5.98 -18.99 5.18
CA GLY A 22 4.53 -18.91 5.16
C GLY A 22 3.97 -17.61 4.57
N ILE A 23 4.68 -16.99 3.62
CA ILE A 23 4.16 -15.91 2.77
C ILE A 23 3.98 -16.43 1.35
N ALA A 24 2.77 -16.27 0.80
CA ALA A 24 2.53 -16.46 -0.63
C ALA A 24 2.24 -15.10 -1.28
N VAL A 25 2.94 -14.80 -2.36
CA VAL A 25 2.72 -13.60 -3.18
C VAL A 25 2.10 -14.04 -4.50
N VAL A 26 0.83 -13.72 -4.70
CA VAL A 26 0.04 -14.21 -5.83
C VAL A 26 -0.43 -13.04 -6.69
N GLU A 27 -0.01 -13.02 -7.94
CA GLU A 27 -0.54 -12.11 -8.95
C GLU A 27 -1.76 -12.74 -9.61
N THR A 28 -2.90 -12.06 -9.55
CA THR A 28 -4.16 -12.50 -10.15
C THR A 28 -4.63 -11.56 -11.25
N GLU A 29 -5.23 -12.12 -12.29
CA GLU A 29 -5.81 -11.38 -13.39
C GLU A 29 -7.26 -11.83 -13.64
N TYR A 30 -8.13 -10.85 -13.85
CA TYR A 30 -9.55 -11.04 -14.10
C TYR A 30 -9.85 -10.47 -15.48
N GLN A 31 -10.02 -11.35 -16.46
CA GLN A 31 -10.28 -10.99 -17.86
C GLN A 31 -11.79 -10.97 -18.19
N ASN A 32 -12.54 -11.83 -17.52
CA ASN A 32 -13.96 -12.04 -17.75
C ASN A 32 -14.69 -12.10 -16.42
N LYS A 33 -16.03 -12.07 -16.48
CA LYS A 33 -16.89 -12.19 -15.31
C LYS A 33 -16.54 -13.43 -14.49
N VAL A 34 -16.36 -13.25 -13.19
CA VAL A 34 -16.09 -14.31 -12.21
C VAL A 34 -17.30 -14.48 -11.29
N TYR A 35 -17.21 -15.41 -10.37
CA TYR A 35 -18.22 -15.59 -9.33
C TYR A 35 -18.35 -14.32 -8.46
N GLU A 36 -19.56 -13.79 -8.35
CA GLU A 36 -19.86 -12.56 -7.58
C GLU A 36 -20.66 -12.88 -6.30
N GLY A 37 -20.56 -14.10 -5.80
CA GLY A 37 -21.22 -14.51 -4.54
C GLY A 37 -20.29 -14.43 -3.33
N TRP A 38 -20.88 -14.71 -2.17
CA TRP A 38 -20.15 -14.75 -0.90
C TRP A 38 -19.12 -15.87 -0.89
N HIS A 39 -17.89 -15.52 -0.54
CA HIS A 39 -16.76 -16.44 -0.40
C HIS A 39 -15.84 -15.98 0.71
N SER A 40 -14.93 -16.86 1.12
CA SER A 40 -13.86 -16.60 2.08
C SER A 40 -12.56 -17.24 1.63
N HIS A 41 -11.45 -16.85 2.25
CA HIS A 41 -10.13 -17.46 2.06
C HIS A 41 -9.63 -18.01 3.40
N ASN A 42 -9.00 -19.20 3.37
CA ASN A 42 -8.53 -19.87 4.58
C ASN A 42 -7.43 -19.09 5.31
N ASN A 43 -6.60 -18.35 4.57
CA ASN A 43 -5.55 -17.53 5.14
C ASN A 43 -5.86 -16.03 5.01
N ALA A 44 -5.40 -15.27 5.99
CA ALA A 44 -5.43 -13.82 5.91
C ALA A 44 -4.59 -13.32 4.74
N HIS A 45 -5.02 -12.26 4.07
CA HIS A 45 -4.26 -11.71 2.96
C HIS A 45 -4.44 -10.20 2.77
N ILE A 46 -3.45 -9.59 2.13
CA ILE A 46 -3.47 -8.19 1.71
C ILE A 46 -3.62 -8.16 0.19
N THR A 47 -4.60 -7.41 -0.32
CA THR A 47 -4.80 -7.23 -1.77
C THR A 47 -4.49 -5.79 -2.17
N LEU A 48 -3.55 -5.61 -3.09
CA LEU A 48 -3.28 -4.35 -3.78
C LEU A 48 -3.88 -4.41 -5.19
N PHE A 49 -4.82 -3.52 -5.48
CA PHE A 49 -5.41 -3.37 -6.81
C PHE A 49 -4.46 -2.59 -7.72
N LEU A 50 -4.00 -3.22 -8.80
CA LEU A 50 -3.14 -2.59 -9.81
C LEU A 50 -3.96 -1.99 -10.95
N LYS A 51 -5.03 -2.68 -11.37
CA LYS A 51 -5.88 -2.28 -12.48
C LYS A 51 -7.32 -2.75 -12.26
N GLY A 52 -8.29 -2.06 -12.89
CA GLY A 52 -9.70 -2.37 -12.74
C GLY A 52 -10.26 -1.87 -11.43
N GLY A 53 -11.03 -2.70 -10.76
CA GLY A 53 -11.66 -2.40 -9.49
C GLY A 53 -12.94 -3.18 -9.30
N THR A 54 -13.53 -3.07 -8.12
CA THR A 54 -14.74 -3.79 -7.75
C THR A 54 -15.49 -3.06 -6.64
N THR A 55 -16.74 -3.40 -6.42
CA THR A 55 -17.44 -3.06 -5.19
C THR A 55 -17.29 -4.21 -4.22
N GLU A 56 -16.47 -4.00 -3.21
CA GLU A 56 -16.25 -4.93 -2.09
C GLU A 56 -17.41 -4.82 -1.10
N LYS A 57 -17.98 -5.94 -0.67
CA LYS A 57 -18.98 -6.00 0.39
C LYS A 57 -18.60 -7.01 1.44
N ARG A 58 -18.75 -6.61 2.69
CA ARG A 58 -18.65 -7.42 3.89
C ARG A 58 -19.94 -7.27 4.71
N LYS A 59 -20.12 -8.01 5.78
CA LYS A 59 -21.36 -8.00 6.58
C LYS A 59 -21.88 -6.60 6.91
N ASN A 60 -21.01 -5.67 7.28
CA ASN A 60 -21.38 -4.31 7.71
C ASN A 60 -20.67 -3.21 6.92
N PHE A 61 -20.12 -3.53 5.76
CA PHE A 61 -19.24 -2.61 5.03
C PHE A 61 -19.41 -2.81 3.52
N SER A 62 -19.42 -1.72 2.78
CA SER A 62 -19.39 -1.74 1.32
C SER A 62 -18.56 -0.57 0.82
N GLU A 63 -17.57 -0.85 0.00
CA GLU A 63 -16.66 0.15 -0.57
C GLU A 63 -16.36 -0.16 -2.02
N THR A 64 -16.25 0.89 -2.85
CA THR A 64 -15.74 0.74 -4.21
C THR A 64 -14.23 0.96 -4.21
N VAL A 65 -13.51 -0.03 -4.67
CA VAL A 65 -12.03 -0.06 -4.73
C VAL A 65 -11.54 -0.09 -6.17
N GLY A 66 -10.40 0.52 -6.39
CA GLY A 66 -9.79 0.62 -7.71
C GLY A 66 -8.26 0.68 -7.64
N PRO A 67 -7.59 1.08 -8.73
CA PRO A 67 -6.14 1.10 -8.81
C PRO A 67 -5.49 1.89 -7.65
N GLY A 68 -4.55 1.26 -6.97
CA GLY A 68 -3.90 1.82 -5.79
C GLY A 68 -4.64 1.61 -4.47
N SER A 69 -5.86 1.03 -4.47
CA SER A 69 -6.53 0.59 -3.24
C SER A 69 -5.80 -0.60 -2.62
N LEU A 70 -5.78 -0.63 -1.29
CA LEU A 70 -5.17 -1.69 -0.51
C LEU A 70 -6.20 -2.18 0.52
N LEU A 71 -6.54 -3.46 0.48
CA LEU A 71 -7.46 -4.10 1.42
C LEU A 71 -6.75 -5.20 2.21
N PHE A 72 -7.21 -5.41 3.42
CA PHE A 72 -6.86 -6.57 4.25
C PHE A 72 -8.09 -7.44 4.43
N TYR A 73 -7.92 -8.75 4.36
CA TYR A 73 -8.92 -9.77 4.61
C TYR A 73 -8.45 -10.67 5.73
N HIS A 74 -9.31 -10.87 6.73
CA HIS A 74 -9.06 -11.85 7.78
C HIS A 74 -9.24 -13.28 7.24
N SER A 75 -8.58 -14.23 7.88
CA SER A 75 -8.85 -15.66 7.62
C SER A 75 -10.34 -15.95 7.83
N ASP A 76 -10.92 -16.70 6.90
CA ASP A 76 -12.32 -17.10 6.89
C ASP A 76 -13.35 -15.95 6.84
N GLU A 77 -12.90 -14.70 6.62
CA GLU A 77 -13.80 -13.55 6.52
C GLU A 77 -14.65 -13.62 5.25
N LEU A 78 -15.97 -13.67 5.45
CA LEU A 78 -16.95 -13.67 4.36
C LEU A 78 -17.02 -12.30 3.68
N HIS A 79 -16.80 -12.30 2.38
CA HIS A 79 -16.91 -11.12 1.54
C HIS A 79 -17.41 -11.48 0.13
N LEU A 80 -17.76 -10.47 -0.64
CA LEU A 80 -18.09 -10.61 -2.05
C LEU A 80 -17.65 -9.40 -2.85
N ASN A 81 -17.31 -9.64 -4.11
CA ASN A 81 -16.90 -8.65 -5.08
C ASN A 81 -17.95 -8.53 -6.17
N GLN A 82 -18.54 -7.34 -6.34
CA GLN A 82 -19.55 -7.05 -7.36
C GLN A 82 -19.12 -5.91 -8.27
N ASN A 83 -19.72 -5.84 -9.46
CA ASN A 83 -19.44 -4.79 -10.43
C ASN A 83 -17.95 -4.70 -10.79
N THR A 84 -17.28 -5.84 -10.88
CA THR A 84 -15.85 -5.89 -11.20
C THR A 84 -15.60 -5.31 -12.58
N LEU A 85 -14.70 -4.35 -12.67
CA LEU A 85 -14.24 -3.74 -13.91
C LEU A 85 -13.19 -4.64 -14.56
N PHE A 86 -13.33 -4.93 -15.85
CA PHE A 86 -12.42 -5.80 -16.59
C PHE A 86 -11.63 -5.01 -17.64
N PRO A 87 -10.35 -5.34 -17.88
CA PRO A 87 -9.54 -6.29 -17.12
C PRO A 87 -9.14 -5.74 -15.77
N SER A 88 -9.13 -6.58 -14.74
CA SER A 88 -8.66 -6.25 -13.40
C SER A 88 -7.42 -7.09 -13.05
N ARG A 89 -6.52 -6.52 -12.23
CA ARG A 89 -5.26 -7.15 -11.85
C ARG A 89 -4.88 -6.78 -10.42
N ASN A 90 -4.56 -7.78 -9.61
CA ASN A 90 -4.26 -7.63 -8.20
C ASN A 90 -2.95 -8.31 -7.82
N ILE A 91 -2.31 -7.79 -6.79
CA ILE A 91 -1.26 -8.47 -6.03
C ILE A 91 -1.87 -8.87 -4.69
N ASN A 92 -1.82 -10.15 -4.36
CA ASN A 92 -2.27 -10.69 -3.10
C ASN A 92 -1.06 -11.19 -2.31
N ILE A 93 -0.94 -10.79 -1.06
CA ILE A 93 0.05 -11.32 -0.12
C ILE A 93 -0.72 -12.11 0.93
N GLU A 94 -0.67 -13.41 0.79
CA GLU A 94 -1.30 -14.37 1.69
C GLU A 94 -0.34 -14.73 2.82
N ILE A 95 -0.86 -14.86 4.03
CA ILE A 95 -0.09 -14.96 5.26
C ILE A 95 -0.60 -16.17 6.04
N GLU A 96 0.26 -17.15 6.24
CA GLU A 96 -0.07 -18.32 7.05
C GLU A 96 -0.09 -18.00 8.55
N GLU A 97 -0.97 -18.65 9.29
CA GLU A 97 -1.14 -18.47 10.74
C GLU A 97 0.17 -18.74 11.50
N ASN A 98 0.98 -19.73 11.05
CA ASN A 98 2.24 -20.06 11.70
C ASN A 98 3.22 -18.88 11.65
N LEU A 99 3.32 -18.18 10.52
CA LEU A 99 4.17 -17.00 10.43
C LEU A 99 3.71 -15.90 11.39
N LEU A 100 2.39 -15.69 11.51
CA LEU A 100 1.86 -14.71 12.45
C LEU A 100 2.25 -15.05 13.90
N LYS A 101 2.18 -16.32 14.28
CA LYS A 101 2.61 -16.80 15.60
C LYS A 101 4.10 -16.59 15.82
N ASP A 102 4.94 -16.94 14.84
CA ASP A 102 6.40 -16.80 14.92
C ASP A 102 6.82 -15.33 15.06
N LEU A 103 6.15 -14.43 14.38
CA LEU A 103 6.37 -12.99 14.46
C LEU A 103 5.65 -12.31 15.64
N GLN A 104 4.88 -13.05 16.42
CA GLN A 104 4.03 -12.53 17.51
C GLN A 104 3.08 -11.43 17.04
N LEU A 105 2.50 -11.59 15.85
CA LEU A 105 1.57 -10.66 15.23
C LEU A 105 0.15 -11.22 15.22
N SER A 106 -0.83 -10.33 15.29
CA SER A 106 -2.22 -10.65 15.00
C SER A 106 -2.64 -10.04 13.66
N GLU A 107 -3.65 -10.63 13.04
CA GLU A 107 -4.28 -10.09 11.83
C GLU A 107 -4.75 -8.65 12.02
N ALA A 108 -5.34 -8.32 13.18
CA ALA A 108 -5.78 -6.97 13.52
C ALA A 108 -4.63 -5.92 13.49
N VAL A 109 -3.42 -6.34 13.83
CA VAL A 109 -2.22 -5.50 13.75
C VAL A 109 -1.87 -5.17 12.31
N ILE A 110 -1.93 -6.18 11.44
CA ILE A 110 -1.64 -6.02 10.01
C ILE A 110 -2.74 -5.19 9.36
N GLU A 111 -4.01 -5.48 9.63
CA GLU A 111 -5.15 -4.71 9.14
C GLU A 111 -4.99 -3.22 9.46
N LYS A 112 -4.69 -2.89 10.72
CA LYS A 112 -4.47 -1.52 11.16
C LYS A 112 -3.31 -0.85 10.41
N SER A 113 -2.22 -1.58 10.15
CA SER A 113 -1.09 -1.09 9.37
C SER A 113 -1.44 -0.86 7.90
N VAL A 114 -2.30 -1.69 7.32
CA VAL A 114 -2.81 -1.54 5.95
C VAL A 114 -3.73 -0.31 5.85
N GLN A 115 -4.67 -0.15 6.78
CA GLN A 115 -5.64 0.94 6.76
C GLN A 115 -5.00 2.33 7.00
N ASN A 116 -4.02 2.41 7.88
CA ASN A 116 -3.48 3.69 8.35
C ASN A 116 -2.15 4.10 7.71
N SER A 117 -1.55 3.26 6.89
CA SER A 117 -0.26 3.56 6.28
C SER A 117 -0.32 3.58 4.75
N ALA A 118 -0.38 4.79 4.18
CA ALA A 118 -0.19 4.98 2.74
C ALA A 118 1.14 4.36 2.23
N PHE A 119 2.08 4.07 3.14
CA PHE A 119 3.42 3.55 2.82
C PHE A 119 3.46 2.03 2.74
N THR A 120 2.48 1.34 3.31
CA THR A 120 2.35 -0.11 3.20
C THR A 120 2.29 -0.55 1.72
N LYS A 121 1.63 0.23 0.84
CA LYS A 121 1.63 -0.03 -0.61
C LYS A 121 3.03 -0.15 -1.21
N PHE A 122 3.97 0.67 -0.75
CA PHE A 122 5.34 0.63 -1.28
C PHE A 122 6.07 -0.64 -0.85
N LEU A 123 5.81 -1.13 0.36
CA LEU A 123 6.33 -2.42 0.80
C LEU A 123 5.74 -3.56 -0.02
N ILE A 124 4.43 -3.56 -0.26
CA ILE A 124 3.77 -4.55 -1.13
C ILE A 124 4.35 -4.55 -2.54
N LEU A 125 4.56 -3.37 -3.14
CA LEU A 125 5.19 -3.26 -4.46
C LEU A 125 6.63 -3.78 -4.47
N LYS A 126 7.42 -3.52 -3.42
CA LYS A 126 8.79 -4.04 -3.28
C LYS A 126 8.79 -5.57 -3.11
N ILE A 127 7.90 -6.10 -2.28
CA ILE A 127 7.69 -7.55 -2.13
C ILE A 127 7.37 -8.17 -3.49
N PHE A 128 6.41 -7.60 -4.21
CA PHE A 128 6.08 -8.09 -5.55
C PHE A 128 7.25 -7.96 -6.53
N LYS A 129 8.01 -6.86 -6.47
CA LYS A 129 9.20 -6.69 -7.32
C LYS A 129 10.22 -7.79 -7.07
N GLU A 130 10.41 -8.20 -5.82
CA GLU A 130 11.32 -9.27 -5.43
C GLU A 130 10.93 -10.60 -6.07
N THR A 131 9.64 -10.93 -6.14
CA THR A 131 9.18 -12.15 -6.83
C THR A 131 9.46 -12.17 -8.32
N LEU A 132 9.65 -10.99 -8.96
CA LEU A 132 9.95 -10.90 -10.39
C LEU A 132 11.42 -11.16 -10.71
N THR A 133 12.31 -10.87 -9.76
CA THR A 133 13.76 -11.15 -9.88
C THR A 133 14.08 -12.57 -9.47
N SER A 134 13.52 -13.04 -8.37
CA SER A 134 13.54 -14.44 -7.87
C SER A 134 14.94 -15.07 -7.84
N ASP A 135 15.75 -14.63 -6.88
CA ASP A 135 17.05 -15.23 -6.59
C ASP A 135 17.04 -16.03 -5.27
N THR A 136 18.20 -16.53 -4.86
CA THR A 136 18.39 -17.35 -3.66
C THR A 136 17.96 -16.63 -2.36
N PHE A 137 18.01 -15.30 -2.33
CA PHE A 137 17.71 -14.48 -1.15
C PHE A 137 16.31 -13.86 -1.17
N SER A 138 15.54 -14.09 -2.23
CA SER A 138 14.23 -13.46 -2.42
C SER A 138 13.25 -13.81 -1.31
N ALA A 139 13.24 -15.04 -0.80
CA ALA A 139 12.37 -15.45 0.30
C ALA A 139 12.68 -14.68 1.60
N ASP A 140 13.96 -14.53 1.95
CA ASP A 140 14.37 -13.79 3.14
C ASP A 140 14.11 -12.30 2.99
N THR A 141 14.34 -11.73 1.80
CA THR A 141 14.04 -10.33 1.48
C THR A 141 12.54 -10.05 1.61
N ILE A 142 11.69 -10.93 1.10
CA ILE A 142 10.22 -10.81 1.22
C ILE A 142 9.81 -10.84 2.70
N THR A 143 10.33 -11.78 3.47
CA THR A 143 10.03 -11.90 4.91
C THR A 143 10.49 -10.66 5.68
N MET A 144 11.68 -10.13 5.38
CA MET A 144 12.18 -8.89 5.96
C MET A 144 11.31 -7.67 5.59
N LEU A 145 10.90 -7.55 4.34
CA LEU A 145 10.00 -6.46 3.91
C LEU A 145 8.62 -6.57 4.55
N PHE A 146 8.09 -7.78 4.69
CA PHE A 146 6.83 -8.03 5.36
C PHE A 146 6.88 -7.65 6.85
N SER A 147 7.95 -7.98 7.55
CA SER A 147 8.13 -7.60 8.96
C SER A 147 8.13 -6.08 9.19
N GLN A 148 8.45 -5.28 8.17
CA GLN A 148 8.36 -3.82 8.26
C GLN A 148 6.91 -3.31 8.27
N ILE A 149 5.95 -4.10 7.75
CA ILE A 149 4.52 -3.75 7.81
C ILE A 149 4.07 -3.74 9.27
N SER A 150 4.51 -4.71 10.07
CA SER A 150 4.19 -4.78 11.49
C SER A 150 4.86 -3.69 12.32
N ASN A 151 6.07 -3.30 11.98
CA ASN A 151 6.78 -2.21 12.66
C ASN A 151 6.10 -0.84 12.48
N ALA A 152 5.29 -0.68 11.45
CA ALA A 152 4.47 0.52 11.25
C ALA A 152 3.46 0.72 12.40
N GLN A 153 3.04 -0.33 13.10
CA GLN A 153 2.13 -0.23 14.25
C GLN A 153 2.68 0.63 15.38
N ASN A 154 3.96 0.49 15.73
CA ASN A 154 4.56 1.30 16.79
C ASN A 154 4.49 2.81 16.50
N HIS A 155 4.53 3.18 15.21
CA HIS A 155 4.34 4.56 14.78
C HIS A 155 2.87 4.96 14.83
N LEU A 156 1.95 4.07 14.45
CA LEU A 156 0.51 4.32 14.49
C LEU A 156 0.00 4.54 15.91
N GLU A 157 0.40 3.71 16.86
CA GLU A 157 0.03 3.90 18.28
C GLU A 157 0.57 5.22 18.86
N ARG A 158 1.80 5.59 18.50
CA ARG A 158 2.35 6.89 18.87
C ARG A 158 1.60 8.04 18.23
N PHE A 159 1.18 7.87 16.99
CA PHE A 159 0.39 8.85 16.26
C PHE A 159 -1.01 9.01 16.85
N GLU A 160 -1.71 7.92 17.19
CA GLU A 160 -3.03 7.97 17.84
C GLU A 160 -3.01 8.72 19.18
N LYS A 161 -1.95 8.51 19.96
CA LYS A 161 -1.72 9.17 21.25
C LYS A 161 -0.99 10.52 21.11
N SER A 162 -0.84 11.04 19.90
CA SER A 162 -0.09 12.27 19.64
C SER A 162 -0.87 13.53 20.05
N PRO A 163 -0.18 14.64 20.34
CA PRO A 163 -0.80 15.93 20.51
C PRO A 163 -1.63 16.34 19.27
N PHE A 164 -2.66 17.14 19.49
CA PHE A 164 -3.58 17.58 18.42
C PHE A 164 -2.86 18.19 17.20
N TRP A 165 -1.81 18.97 17.42
CA TRP A 165 -1.06 19.59 16.33
C TRP A 165 -0.44 18.59 15.34
N VAL A 166 -0.16 17.35 15.76
CA VAL A 166 0.40 16.31 14.87
C VAL A 166 -0.64 15.88 13.84
N LYS A 167 -1.91 15.73 14.26
CA LYS A 167 -3.03 15.42 13.36
C LYS A 167 -3.30 16.58 12.41
N SER A 168 -3.35 17.81 12.94
CA SER A 168 -3.51 19.01 12.11
C SER A 168 -2.37 19.19 11.11
N LEU A 169 -1.13 18.86 11.51
CA LEU A 169 0.01 18.86 10.58
C LEU A 169 -0.17 17.82 9.48
N GLN A 170 -0.64 16.60 9.78
CA GLN A 170 -0.90 15.57 8.79
C GLN A 170 -1.96 16.01 7.78
N GLU A 171 -3.07 16.59 8.25
CA GLU A 171 -4.14 17.13 7.40
C GLU A 171 -3.57 18.20 6.47
N LEU A 172 -2.87 19.20 7.01
CA LEU A 172 -2.24 20.27 6.24
C LEU A 172 -1.28 19.73 5.16
N LEU A 173 -0.44 18.73 5.48
CA LEU A 173 0.47 18.12 4.52
C LEU A 173 -0.26 17.32 3.44
N ASN A 174 -1.42 16.74 3.74
CA ASN A 174 -2.25 16.07 2.75
C ASN A 174 -2.98 17.06 1.83
N ASP A 175 -3.36 18.23 2.35
CA ASP A 175 -4.03 19.28 1.56
C ASP A 175 -3.05 19.95 0.59
N CYS A 176 -1.81 20.24 1.04
CA CYS A 176 -0.76 20.82 0.19
C CYS A 176 0.21 19.75 -0.37
N TRP A 177 -0.30 18.57 -0.69
CA TRP A 177 0.49 17.38 -1.05
C TRP A 177 1.43 17.58 -2.25
N ASN A 178 1.08 18.40 -3.21
CA ASN A 178 1.87 18.70 -4.41
C ASN A 178 2.79 19.93 -4.25
N GLU A 179 2.74 20.58 -3.12
CA GLU A 179 3.60 21.71 -2.78
C GLU A 179 4.92 21.25 -2.11
N ASN A 180 5.77 22.22 -1.80
CA ASN A 180 6.97 22.01 -1.02
C ASN A 180 6.97 22.94 0.19
N PRO A 181 6.07 22.71 1.17
CA PRO A 181 5.94 23.58 2.32
C PRO A 181 7.24 23.60 3.14
N ASN A 182 7.68 24.77 3.53
CA ASN A 182 8.82 24.91 4.42
C ASN A 182 8.37 24.86 5.90
N LEU A 183 9.31 24.59 6.78
CA LEU A 183 9.00 24.45 8.23
C LEU A 183 8.44 25.74 8.84
N GLN A 184 8.85 26.91 8.35
CA GLN A 184 8.39 28.20 8.87
C GLN A 184 6.92 28.43 8.55
N ASP A 185 6.49 28.11 7.31
CA ASP A 185 5.10 28.27 6.89
C ASP A 185 4.18 27.34 7.69
N LEU A 186 4.58 26.06 7.82
CA LEU A 186 3.84 25.07 8.62
C LEU A 186 3.72 25.49 10.08
N ALA A 187 4.80 26.01 10.65
CA ALA A 187 4.84 26.48 12.03
C ALA A 187 3.92 27.68 12.26
N THR A 188 3.88 28.60 11.30
CA THR A 188 3.00 29.78 11.33
C THR A 188 1.53 29.35 11.32
N VAL A 189 1.13 28.47 10.39
CA VAL A 189 -0.25 27.98 10.30
C VAL A 189 -0.69 27.24 11.57
N LEU A 190 0.22 26.45 12.16
CA LEU A 190 -0.08 25.64 13.34
C LEU A 190 0.15 26.39 14.67
N ASN A 191 0.60 27.65 14.62
CA ASN A 191 1.00 28.44 15.77
C ASN A 191 2.02 27.71 16.67
N LEU A 192 3.07 27.16 16.06
CA LEU A 192 4.14 26.39 16.70
C LEU A 192 5.52 26.98 16.41
N ASN A 193 6.51 26.55 17.18
CA ASN A 193 7.90 26.82 16.85
C ASN A 193 8.37 25.82 15.76
N PRO A 194 9.05 26.25 14.67
CA PRO A 194 9.59 25.37 13.63
C PRO A 194 10.47 24.24 14.18
N ILE A 195 11.23 24.53 15.25
CA ILE A 195 12.08 23.54 15.94
C ILE A 195 11.22 22.41 16.52
N THR A 196 10.04 22.72 17.05
CA THR A 196 9.11 21.71 17.60
C THR A 196 8.70 20.72 16.51
N ILE A 197 8.31 21.23 15.32
CA ILE A 197 7.96 20.38 14.19
C ILE A 197 9.18 19.54 13.79
N SER A 198 10.31 20.14 13.48
CA SER A 198 11.52 19.45 13.01
C SER A 198 11.98 18.35 13.98
N LYS A 199 12.03 18.66 15.29
CA LYS A 199 12.50 17.72 16.33
C LYS A 199 11.55 16.55 16.53
N HIS A 200 10.24 16.77 16.45
CA HIS A 200 9.24 15.75 16.79
C HIS A 200 8.65 15.04 15.59
N PHE A 201 8.82 15.57 14.37
CA PHE A 201 8.31 14.95 13.14
C PHE A 201 8.73 13.48 12.99
N PRO A 202 10.02 13.11 13.08
CA PRO A 202 10.44 11.72 12.94
C PRO A 202 9.84 10.78 14.00
N LYS A 203 9.57 11.31 15.20
CA LYS A 203 8.96 10.53 16.29
C LYS A 203 7.55 10.04 15.94
N TYR A 204 6.74 10.89 15.30
CA TYR A 204 5.33 10.60 15.01
C TYR A 204 5.11 10.05 13.59
N PHE A 205 5.90 10.49 12.62
CA PHE A 205 5.76 10.11 11.20
C PHE A 205 6.77 9.05 10.74
N GLY A 206 7.74 8.67 11.58
CA GLY A 206 8.72 7.63 11.28
C GLY A 206 9.76 8.00 10.20
N CYS A 207 9.75 9.24 9.71
CA CYS A 207 10.66 9.72 8.68
C CYS A 207 10.79 11.25 8.74
N THR A 208 11.67 11.84 7.93
CA THR A 208 11.78 13.31 7.82
C THR A 208 10.59 13.91 7.07
N LEU A 209 10.32 15.21 7.27
CA LEU A 209 9.27 15.94 6.54
C LEU A 209 9.43 15.79 5.01
N GLY A 210 10.66 16.00 4.50
CA GLY A 210 10.92 15.88 3.07
C GLY A 210 10.71 14.47 2.53
N GLU A 211 10.99 13.44 3.32
CA GLU A 211 10.71 12.06 2.93
C GLU A 211 9.21 11.78 2.95
N TYR A 212 8.50 12.25 3.97
CA TYR A 212 7.05 12.13 4.07
C TYR A 212 6.33 12.76 2.86
N MET A 213 6.70 14.00 2.50
CA MET A 213 6.16 14.67 1.31
C MET A 213 6.43 13.91 0.02
N ARG A 214 7.67 13.41 -0.17
CA ARG A 214 7.98 12.55 -1.33
C ARG A 214 7.11 11.30 -1.37
N ARG A 215 6.85 10.66 -0.22
CA ARG A 215 5.97 9.49 -0.15
C ARG A 215 4.54 9.81 -0.53
N ILE A 216 3.97 10.92 -0.04
CA ILE A 216 2.62 11.37 -0.44
C ILE A 216 2.56 11.60 -1.95
N LYS A 217 3.52 12.34 -2.51
CA LYS A 217 3.59 12.63 -3.95
C LYS A 217 3.65 11.36 -4.79
N ILE A 218 4.49 10.39 -4.40
CA ILE A 218 4.56 9.09 -5.10
C ILE A 218 3.27 8.30 -4.94
N ASN A 219 2.65 8.28 -3.76
CA ASN A 219 1.37 7.60 -3.57
C ASN A 219 0.27 8.16 -4.50
N ARG A 220 0.19 9.47 -4.66
CA ARG A 220 -0.74 10.13 -5.58
C ARG A 220 -0.42 9.82 -7.06
N SER A 221 0.87 9.73 -7.41
CA SER A 221 1.27 9.43 -8.78
C SER A 221 0.92 8.03 -9.26
N LEU A 222 0.64 7.07 -8.36
CA LEU A 222 0.31 5.69 -8.75
C LEU A 222 -0.94 5.64 -9.64
N SER A 223 -2.02 6.31 -9.25
CA SER A 223 -3.27 6.38 -10.03
C SER A 223 -3.08 7.16 -11.33
N LEU A 224 -2.34 8.27 -11.31
CA LEU A 224 -2.06 9.07 -12.50
C LEU A 224 -1.26 8.30 -13.56
N ILE A 225 -0.33 7.43 -13.14
CA ILE A 225 0.41 6.56 -14.07
C ILE A 225 -0.52 5.51 -14.69
N GLN A 226 -1.45 4.96 -13.89
CA GLN A 226 -2.37 3.91 -14.36
C GLN A 226 -3.51 4.44 -15.23
N SER A 227 -3.89 5.72 -15.12
CA SER A 227 -4.92 6.31 -15.99
C SER A 227 -4.48 6.45 -17.46
N HIS A 228 -3.18 6.46 -17.73
CA HIS A 228 -2.60 6.66 -19.07
C HIS A 228 -2.97 8.01 -19.73
N GLU A 229 -3.53 8.96 -18.99
CA GLU A 229 -4.01 10.24 -19.53
C GLU A 229 -2.90 11.26 -19.72
N SER A 230 -1.82 11.16 -18.92
CA SER A 230 -0.72 12.12 -18.91
C SER A 230 0.63 11.45 -19.14
N ASN A 231 1.57 12.17 -19.75
CA ASN A 231 2.94 11.71 -19.86
C ASN A 231 3.70 11.88 -18.53
N LEU A 232 4.84 11.20 -18.39
CA LEU A 232 5.60 11.20 -17.14
C LEU A 232 6.13 12.58 -16.72
N THR A 233 6.36 13.48 -17.66
CA THR A 233 6.78 14.88 -17.36
C THR A 233 5.62 15.63 -16.72
N GLN A 234 4.43 15.51 -17.29
CA GLN A 234 3.21 16.13 -16.75
C GLN A 234 2.89 15.58 -15.35
N ILE A 235 2.93 14.26 -15.18
CA ILE A 235 2.71 13.62 -13.86
C ILE A 235 3.75 14.12 -12.83
N ALA A 236 5.03 14.24 -13.21
CA ALA A 236 6.05 14.75 -12.33
C ALA A 236 5.76 16.17 -11.85
N LEU A 237 5.39 17.06 -12.76
CA LEU A 237 5.05 18.47 -12.44
C LEU A 237 3.78 18.56 -11.60
N GLU A 238 2.73 17.82 -11.95
CA GLU A 238 1.46 17.76 -11.21
C GLU A 238 1.67 17.28 -9.77
N CYS A 239 2.57 16.29 -9.58
CA CYS A 239 2.96 15.82 -8.26
C CYS A 239 3.98 16.73 -7.55
N GLY A 240 4.27 17.93 -8.07
CA GLY A 240 5.16 18.90 -7.43
C GLY A 240 6.63 18.49 -7.38
N PHE A 241 7.11 17.69 -8.35
CA PHE A 241 8.54 17.45 -8.56
C PHE A 241 9.14 18.53 -9.46
N ALA A 242 10.39 18.89 -9.20
CA ALA A 242 11.09 19.89 -9.99
C ALA A 242 11.30 19.44 -11.44
N ASP A 243 11.53 18.15 -11.66
CA ASP A 243 11.76 17.55 -12.97
C ASP A 243 11.41 16.05 -13.00
N GLN A 244 11.28 15.52 -14.20
CA GLN A 244 10.97 14.10 -14.44
C GLN A 244 12.06 13.16 -13.90
N SER A 245 13.32 13.55 -13.93
CA SER A 245 14.44 12.70 -13.48
C SER A 245 14.41 12.50 -11.97
N HIS A 246 14.11 13.56 -11.21
CA HIS A 246 13.91 13.50 -9.77
C HIS A 246 12.70 12.61 -9.43
N PHE A 247 11.57 12.79 -10.14
CA PHE A 247 10.40 11.94 -10.00
C PHE A 247 10.73 10.45 -10.22
N ILE A 248 11.38 10.10 -11.35
CA ILE A 248 11.71 8.70 -11.69
C ILE A 248 12.60 8.07 -10.62
N ARG A 249 13.64 8.77 -10.14
CA ARG A 249 14.53 8.26 -9.08
C ARG A 249 13.76 8.02 -7.77
N THR A 250 12.92 8.98 -7.38
CA THR A 250 12.11 8.88 -6.15
C THR A 250 11.09 7.76 -6.26
N PHE A 251 10.38 7.66 -7.40
CA PHE A 251 9.42 6.59 -7.65
C PHE A 251 10.06 5.20 -7.55
N LYS A 252 11.21 5.00 -8.22
CA LYS A 252 11.95 3.74 -8.15
C LYS A 252 12.41 3.41 -6.72
N SER A 253 12.92 4.38 -6.00
CA SER A 253 13.36 4.20 -4.60
C SER A 253 12.21 3.77 -3.68
N GLN A 254 11.01 4.34 -3.86
CA GLN A 254 9.85 4.02 -3.02
C GLN A 254 9.19 2.70 -3.42
N THR A 255 9.00 2.44 -4.71
CA THR A 255 8.19 1.32 -5.22
C THR A 255 9.00 0.11 -5.69
N GLY A 256 10.30 0.27 -5.94
CA GLY A 256 11.14 -0.75 -6.60
C GLY A 256 11.01 -0.78 -8.13
N PHE A 257 10.02 -0.09 -8.70
CA PHE A 257 9.75 -0.08 -10.15
C PHE A 257 10.13 1.27 -10.77
N LEU A 258 10.52 1.25 -12.04
CA LEU A 258 10.46 2.47 -12.86
C LEU A 258 8.98 2.79 -13.18
N PRO A 259 8.57 4.07 -13.32
CA PRO A 259 7.19 4.43 -13.67
C PRO A 259 6.65 3.70 -14.90
N LYS A 260 7.46 3.59 -15.97
CA LYS A 260 7.09 2.83 -17.17
C LYS A 260 6.94 1.32 -16.95
N GLN A 261 7.63 0.74 -15.97
CA GLN A 261 7.44 -0.66 -15.59
C GLN A 261 6.14 -0.83 -14.82
N PHE A 262 5.90 0.07 -13.86
CA PHE A 262 4.67 0.09 -13.07
C PHE A 262 3.43 0.27 -13.95
N GLN A 263 3.50 1.13 -14.96
CA GLN A 263 2.41 1.37 -15.92
C GLN A 263 1.98 0.10 -16.68
N LYS A 264 2.86 -0.90 -16.80
CA LYS A 264 2.60 -2.17 -17.48
C LYS A 264 2.07 -3.26 -16.54
N LEU A 265 2.07 -2.99 -15.24
CA LEU A 265 1.47 -3.89 -14.27
C LEU A 265 -0.05 -3.79 -14.34
#